data_46c128502f36b006ef448fe74e59f4f3
#
_entry.id   46c128502f36b006ef448fe74e59f4f3
#
_cell.length_a   1.000
_cell.length_b   1.000
_cell.length_c   1.000
_cell.angle_alpha   90.00
_cell.angle_beta   90.00
_cell.angle_gamma   90.00
#
_symmetry.space_group_name_H-M   'P 1'
#
loop_
_entity.id
_entity.type
_entity.pdbx_description
1 polymer ?
#
loop_
_entity_poly.entity_id
_entity_poly.type
_entity_poly.pdbx_seq_one_letter_code
_entity_poly.pdbx_strand_id
1 'polypeptide(L)'
;RGADVVIVDTAGRLHTQSNLMDELTKVRRVIAKQLPGAPHETLLSIDATTGQNGLRQAKIFAEAAEVDGVVLTKLDGTAKGGIVLAIADELQIPVKLIGTGEQLEDLRPFDPTDFANALLSEG
;
A
#
# COMPACT_ATOMS: atom_id res chain seq x y z
N ARG A 1 -4.21 25.51 8.82
CA ARG A 1 -5.38 25.26 9.66
C ARG A 1 -5.05 24.59 10.98
N GLY A 2 -3.78 24.36 11.28
CA GLY A 2 -3.39 23.72 12.53
C GLY A 2 -3.65 22.21 12.60
N ALA A 3 -3.81 21.56 11.46
CA ALA A 3 -3.99 20.10 11.43
C ALA A 3 -2.68 19.41 11.78
N ASP A 4 -2.76 18.34 12.56
CA ASP A 4 -1.59 17.55 12.95
C ASP A 4 -1.21 16.55 11.86
N VAL A 5 -2.20 16.02 11.14
CA VAL A 5 -2.01 15.03 10.08
C VAL A 5 -2.84 15.41 8.88
N VAL A 6 -2.26 15.26 7.70
CA VAL A 6 -2.98 15.46 6.43
C VAL A 6 -2.82 14.21 5.59
N ILE A 7 -3.94 13.67 5.12
CA ILE A 7 -3.96 12.50 4.24
C ILE A 7 -4.45 12.95 2.88
N VAL A 8 -3.65 12.67 1.85
CA VAL A 8 -3.99 13.00 0.46
C VAL A 8 -4.34 11.71 -0.27
N ASP A 9 -5.61 11.56 -0.61
CA ASP A 9 -6.09 10.40 -1.35
C ASP A 9 -6.02 10.70 -2.84
N THR A 10 -5.43 9.81 -3.61
CA THR A 10 -5.21 10.00 -5.04
C THR A 10 -5.94 8.96 -5.86
N ALA A 11 -6.11 9.23 -7.16
CA ALA A 11 -6.63 8.23 -8.09
C ALA A 11 -5.68 7.04 -8.16
N GLY A 12 -6.23 5.83 -8.16
CA GLY A 12 -5.44 4.61 -8.14
C GLY A 12 -5.68 3.69 -9.33
N ARG A 13 -6.34 4.17 -10.37
CA ARG A 13 -6.64 3.33 -11.53
C ARG A 13 -5.51 3.39 -12.55
N LEU A 14 -5.07 2.23 -13.02
CA LEU A 14 -3.91 2.10 -13.90
C LEU A 14 -4.26 1.97 -15.38
N HIS A 15 -5.51 2.13 -15.78
CA HIS A 15 -5.89 1.97 -17.18
C HIS A 15 -5.35 3.06 -18.12
N THR A 16 -4.98 4.22 -17.59
CA THR A 16 -4.26 5.26 -18.35
C THR A 16 -2.93 5.51 -17.67
N GLN A 17 -2.12 4.50 -17.68
CA GLN A 17 -0.94 4.37 -16.85
C GLN A 17 0.04 5.55 -16.90
N SER A 18 0.41 5.98 -18.10
CA SER A 18 1.40 7.05 -18.24
C SER A 18 0.89 8.37 -17.68
N ASN A 19 -0.37 8.71 -17.94
CA ASN A 19 -0.95 9.95 -17.44
C ASN A 19 -1.07 9.93 -15.92
N LEU A 20 -1.45 8.78 -15.35
CA LEU A 20 -1.59 8.63 -13.91
C LEU A 20 -0.24 8.80 -13.22
N MET A 21 0.82 8.21 -13.75
CA MET A 21 2.15 8.33 -13.18
C MET A 21 2.65 9.77 -13.21
N ASP A 22 2.39 10.47 -14.31
CA ASP A 22 2.74 11.89 -14.44
C ASP A 22 1.98 12.73 -13.41
N GLU A 23 0.70 12.44 -13.22
CA GLU A 23 -0.13 13.13 -12.23
C GLU A 23 0.38 12.92 -10.82
N LEU A 24 0.75 11.70 -10.48
CA LEU A 24 1.26 11.38 -9.15
C LEU A 24 2.59 12.09 -8.88
N THR A 25 3.47 12.10 -9.86
CA THR A 25 4.73 12.82 -9.75
C THR A 25 4.49 14.30 -9.52
N LYS A 26 3.53 14.86 -10.24
CA LYS A 26 3.16 16.27 -10.12
C LYS A 26 2.58 16.58 -8.74
N VAL A 27 1.66 15.74 -8.26
CA VAL A 27 1.06 15.90 -6.93
C VAL A 27 2.15 15.87 -5.86
N ARG A 28 3.05 14.91 -5.95
CA ARG A 28 4.15 14.78 -5.00
C ARG A 28 5.03 16.03 -4.99
N ARG A 29 5.32 16.56 -6.17
CA ARG A 29 6.13 17.78 -6.29
C ARG A 29 5.43 18.98 -5.66
N VAL A 30 4.15 19.13 -5.90
CA VAL A 30 3.36 20.23 -5.31
C VAL A 30 3.33 20.13 -3.80
N ILE A 31 3.13 18.93 -3.26
CA ILE A 31 3.13 18.71 -1.81
C ILE A 31 4.47 19.10 -1.20
N ALA A 32 5.56 18.64 -1.80
CA ALA A 32 6.92 18.94 -1.34
C ALA A 32 7.21 20.44 -1.37
N LYS A 33 6.67 21.14 -2.34
CA LYS A 33 6.85 22.58 -2.47
C LYS A 33 6.10 23.35 -1.37
N GLN A 34 4.89 22.88 -1.03
CA GLN A 34 4.08 23.51 0.00
C GLN A 34 4.59 23.23 1.41
N LEU A 35 5.13 22.05 1.63
CA LEU A 35 5.64 21.63 2.92
C LEU A 35 6.94 20.86 2.70
N PRO A 36 8.11 21.52 2.84
CA PRO A 36 9.39 20.85 2.63
C PRO A 36 9.54 19.60 3.50
N GLY A 37 9.98 18.52 2.87
CA GLY A 37 10.09 17.23 3.51
C GLY A 37 8.88 16.33 3.33
N ALA A 38 7.76 16.88 2.86
CA ALA A 38 6.55 16.09 2.59
C ALA A 38 6.56 15.55 1.15
N PRO A 39 5.84 14.48 0.86
CA PRO A 39 5.08 13.68 1.83
C PRO A 39 6.02 12.92 2.76
N HIS A 40 5.65 12.82 4.02
CA HIS A 40 6.47 12.14 5.01
C HIS A 40 6.36 10.63 4.86
N GLU A 41 5.23 10.16 4.38
CA GLU A 41 5.00 8.76 4.12
C GLU A 41 4.07 8.60 2.92
N THR A 42 4.41 7.69 2.02
CA THR A 42 3.59 7.38 0.85
C THR A 42 3.22 5.91 0.93
N LEU A 43 1.92 5.64 1.02
CA LEU A 43 1.39 4.29 1.16
C LEU A 43 0.67 3.88 -0.10
N LEU A 44 0.88 2.63 -0.52
CA LEU A 44 0.16 2.03 -1.63
C LEU A 44 -0.87 1.05 -1.09
N SER A 45 -2.13 1.28 -1.44
CA SER A 45 -3.21 0.37 -1.07
C SER A 45 -3.32 -0.74 -2.11
N ILE A 46 -3.23 -1.99 -1.66
CA ILE A 46 -3.32 -3.17 -2.51
C ILE A 46 -4.45 -4.06 -1.99
N ASP A 47 -5.32 -4.47 -2.91
CA ASP A 47 -6.37 -5.43 -2.63
C ASP A 47 -5.75 -6.83 -2.58
N ALA A 48 -5.93 -7.54 -1.47
CA ALA A 48 -5.32 -8.85 -1.27
C ALA A 48 -5.85 -9.92 -2.24
N THR A 49 -6.94 -9.65 -2.93
CA THR A 49 -7.49 -10.57 -3.92
C THR A 49 -6.87 -10.40 -5.30
N THR A 50 -5.93 -9.47 -5.45
CA THR A 50 -5.28 -9.22 -6.74
C THR A 50 -4.41 -10.40 -7.17
N GLY A 51 -4.31 -10.62 -8.48
CA GLY A 51 -3.46 -11.66 -9.03
C GLY A 51 -2.06 -11.14 -9.39
N GLN A 52 -1.30 -11.98 -10.08
CA GLN A 52 0.08 -11.66 -10.47
C GLN A 52 0.18 -10.41 -11.33
N ASN A 53 -0.75 -10.21 -12.25
CA ASN A 53 -0.75 -9.00 -13.07
C ASN A 53 -0.96 -7.75 -12.24
N GLY A 54 -1.82 -7.84 -11.23
CA GLY A 54 -2.05 -6.74 -10.31
C GLY A 54 -0.80 -6.41 -9.50
N LEU A 55 -0.05 -7.42 -9.07
CA LEU A 55 1.21 -7.21 -8.35
C LEU A 55 2.27 -6.56 -9.23
N ARG A 56 2.35 -6.93 -10.49
CA ARG A 56 3.28 -6.29 -11.42
C ARG A 56 2.95 -4.82 -11.62
N GLN A 57 1.67 -4.51 -11.76
CA GLN A 57 1.22 -3.13 -11.87
C GLN A 57 1.52 -2.34 -10.60
N ALA A 58 1.30 -2.98 -9.45
CA ALA A 58 1.61 -2.37 -8.16
C ALA A 58 3.09 -2.04 -8.03
N LYS A 59 3.96 -2.92 -8.54
CA LYS A 59 5.40 -2.68 -8.53
C LYS A 59 5.78 -1.45 -9.35
N ILE A 60 5.23 -1.34 -10.54
CA ILE A 60 5.47 -0.19 -11.41
C ILE A 60 4.99 1.09 -10.72
N PHE A 61 3.81 1.04 -10.15
CA PHE A 61 3.21 2.16 -9.43
C PHE A 61 4.06 2.56 -8.23
N ALA A 62 4.51 1.58 -7.45
CA ALA A 62 5.30 1.83 -6.26
C ALA A 62 6.63 2.51 -6.58
N GLU A 63 7.27 2.10 -7.66
CA GLU A 63 8.52 2.70 -8.10
C GLU A 63 8.31 4.14 -8.55
N ALA A 64 7.26 4.40 -9.35
CA ALA A 64 6.98 5.73 -9.87
C ALA A 64 6.56 6.71 -8.78
N ALA A 65 5.80 6.26 -7.80
CA ALA A 65 5.30 7.09 -6.72
C ALA A 65 6.20 7.14 -5.49
N GLU A 66 7.31 6.42 -5.50
CA GLU A 66 8.26 6.32 -4.38
C GLU A 66 7.56 5.91 -3.09
N VAL A 67 6.86 4.79 -3.15
CA VAL A 67 6.06 4.28 -2.04
C VAL A 67 6.94 3.74 -0.91
N ASP A 68 6.59 4.06 0.32
CA ASP A 68 7.34 3.65 1.52
C ASP A 68 6.75 2.40 2.18
N GLY A 69 5.48 2.15 1.98
CA GLY A 69 4.81 1.02 2.61
C GLY A 69 3.53 0.63 1.90
N VAL A 70 3.02 -0.54 2.26
CA VAL A 70 1.81 -1.11 1.67
C VAL A 70 0.71 -1.21 2.72
N VAL A 71 -0.50 -0.83 2.32
CA VAL A 71 -1.72 -1.13 3.07
C VAL A 71 -2.42 -2.24 2.30
N LEU A 72 -2.48 -3.43 2.90
CA LEU A 72 -3.07 -4.60 2.26
C LEU A 72 -4.51 -4.77 2.72
N THR A 73 -5.46 -4.59 1.82
CA THR A 73 -6.89 -4.64 2.14
C THR A 73 -7.52 -5.97 1.72
N LYS A 74 -8.70 -6.24 2.23
CA LYS A 74 -9.51 -7.42 1.89
C LYS A 74 -8.81 -8.74 2.18
N LEU A 75 -7.98 -8.76 3.22
CA LEU A 75 -7.25 -9.96 3.60
C LEU A 75 -8.19 -11.07 4.07
N ASP A 76 -9.35 -10.71 4.57
CA ASP A 76 -10.39 -11.64 4.98
C ASP A 76 -10.94 -12.49 3.82
N GLY A 77 -10.79 -12.02 2.59
CA GLY A 77 -11.29 -12.71 1.41
C GLY A 77 -10.32 -13.65 0.74
N THR A 78 -9.15 -13.90 1.32
CA THR A 78 -8.11 -14.70 0.67
C THR A 78 -7.54 -15.77 1.59
N ALA A 79 -6.82 -16.71 1.00
CA ALA A 79 -5.98 -17.64 1.74
C ALA A 79 -4.84 -16.85 2.37
N LYS A 80 -4.70 -16.96 3.66
CA LYS A 80 -3.76 -16.17 4.46
C LYS A 80 -2.31 -16.45 4.06
N GLY A 81 -1.52 -15.44 3.98
CA GLY A 81 -0.08 -15.53 3.90
C GLY A 81 0.52 -15.44 2.52
N GLY A 82 -0.09 -16.06 1.53
CA GLY A 82 0.47 -16.09 0.18
C GLY A 82 0.71 -14.71 -0.40
N ILE A 83 -0.29 -13.85 -0.34
CA ILE A 83 -0.20 -12.50 -0.90
C ILE A 83 0.82 -11.64 -0.15
N VAL A 84 0.93 -11.81 1.18
CA VAL A 84 1.89 -11.04 1.97
C VAL A 84 3.32 -11.40 1.56
N LEU A 85 3.59 -12.70 1.39
CA LEU A 85 4.90 -13.17 0.94
C LEU A 85 5.20 -12.70 -0.48
N ALA A 86 4.20 -12.75 -1.36
CA ALA A 86 4.36 -12.28 -2.74
C ALA A 86 4.68 -10.79 -2.80
N ILE A 87 4.03 -9.97 -1.98
CA ILE A 87 4.30 -8.54 -1.91
C ILE A 87 5.73 -8.29 -1.42
N ALA A 88 6.13 -8.97 -0.36
CA ALA A 88 7.48 -8.82 0.18
C ALA A 88 8.53 -9.15 -0.87
N ASP A 89 8.31 -10.21 -1.64
CA ASP A 89 9.25 -10.66 -2.66
C ASP A 89 9.25 -9.75 -3.89
N GLU A 90 8.07 -9.43 -4.42
CA GLU A 90 7.94 -8.68 -5.68
C GLU A 90 8.20 -7.19 -5.51
N LEU A 91 7.67 -6.58 -4.48
CA LEU A 91 7.75 -5.13 -4.29
C LEU A 91 8.93 -4.71 -3.43
N GLN A 92 9.34 -5.58 -2.49
CA GLN A 92 10.41 -5.28 -1.53
C GLN A 92 10.12 -4.04 -0.70
N ILE A 93 8.84 -3.82 -0.42
CA ILE A 93 8.33 -2.71 0.38
C ILE A 93 7.56 -3.33 1.55
N PRO A 94 7.72 -2.81 2.77
CA PRO A 94 7.05 -3.42 3.91
C PRO A 94 5.55 -3.23 3.88
N VAL A 95 4.81 -4.26 4.28
CA VAL A 95 3.39 -4.13 4.58
C VAL A 95 3.30 -3.49 5.96
N LYS A 96 2.67 -2.34 6.04
CA LYS A 96 2.56 -1.60 7.31
C LYS A 96 1.20 -1.75 7.97
N LEU A 97 0.15 -1.86 7.17
CA LEU A 97 -1.22 -1.98 7.67
C LEU A 97 -1.94 -3.07 6.90
N ILE A 98 -2.84 -3.74 7.60
CA ILE A 98 -3.71 -4.74 6.98
C ILE A 98 -5.18 -4.42 7.27
N GLY A 99 -6.03 -4.70 6.29
CA GLY A 99 -7.48 -4.57 6.42
C GLY A 99 -8.13 -5.93 6.32
N THR A 100 -8.93 -6.28 7.33
CA THR A 100 -9.60 -7.57 7.42
C THR A 100 -11.12 -7.44 7.38
N GLY A 101 -11.63 -6.26 7.07
CA GLY A 101 -13.05 -5.99 7.00
C GLY A 101 -13.30 -4.52 6.72
N GLU A 102 -14.51 -4.06 7.01
CA GLU A 102 -14.93 -2.70 6.68
C GLU A 102 -15.07 -1.76 7.89
N GLN A 103 -14.88 -2.28 9.09
CA GLN A 103 -14.99 -1.47 10.29
C GLN A 103 -13.64 -0.81 10.60
N LEU A 104 -13.68 0.23 11.41
CA LEU A 104 -12.48 0.95 11.81
C LEU A 104 -11.46 0.03 12.47
N GLU A 105 -11.93 -0.88 13.31
CA GLU A 105 -11.09 -1.83 14.05
C GLU A 105 -10.45 -2.88 13.14
N ASP A 106 -10.96 -3.01 11.92
CA ASP A 106 -10.45 -3.99 10.95
C ASP A 106 -9.24 -3.50 10.20
N LEU A 107 -8.83 -2.26 10.41
CA LEU A 107 -7.57 -1.73 9.89
C LEU A 107 -6.55 -1.74 11.03
N ARG A 108 -5.53 -2.56 10.87
CA ARG A 108 -4.54 -2.80 11.93
C ARG A 108 -3.12 -2.68 11.44
N PRO A 109 -2.19 -2.30 12.33
CA PRO A 109 -0.76 -2.42 12.01
C PRO A 109 -0.41 -3.86 11.69
N PHE A 110 0.47 -4.07 10.72
CA PHE A 110 0.97 -5.39 10.41
C PHE A 110 2.12 -5.75 11.33
N ASP A 111 2.01 -6.90 12.00
CA ASP A 111 3.08 -7.42 12.86
C ASP A 111 3.66 -8.67 12.20
N PRO A 112 4.91 -8.59 11.70
CA PRO A 112 5.54 -9.75 11.02
C PRO A 112 5.68 -10.97 11.92
N THR A 113 5.93 -10.77 13.21
CA THR A 113 6.07 -11.89 14.15
C THR A 113 4.76 -12.60 14.36
N ASP A 114 3.68 -11.88 14.61
CA ASP A 114 2.36 -12.45 14.75
C ASP A 114 1.93 -13.17 13.48
N PHE A 115 2.23 -12.57 12.33
CA PHE A 115 1.92 -13.16 11.04
C PHE A 115 2.65 -14.48 10.85
N ALA A 116 3.94 -14.51 11.12
CA ALA A 116 4.75 -15.73 10.98
C ALA A 116 4.26 -16.83 11.93
N ASN A 117 3.93 -16.48 13.16
CA ASN A 117 3.40 -17.44 14.14
C ASN A 117 2.07 -18.02 13.69
N ALA A 118 1.18 -17.19 13.18
CA ALA A 118 -0.12 -17.65 12.68
C ALA A 118 0.05 -18.59 11.48
N LEU A 119 0.98 -18.26 10.60
CA LEU A 119 1.26 -19.06 9.41
C LEU A 119 1.79 -20.43 9.77
N LEU A 120 2.72 -20.48 10.73
CA LEU A 120 3.33 -21.73 11.17
C LEU A 120 2.36 -22.62 11.98
N SER A 121 1.50 -21.98 12.78
CA SER A 121 0.55 -22.73 13.61
C SER A 121 -0.58 -23.37 12.80
N GLU A 122 -0.85 -22.89 11.61
CA GLU A 122 -1.84 -23.46 10.71
C GLU A 122 -1.29 -24.62 9.88
N GLY A 123 0.00 -24.73 9.85
CA GLY A 123 0.67 -25.79 9.12
C GLY A 123 0.49 -27.12 9.76
#